data_b41278e08e96ca885b1ed84583ff513e
#
_entry.id   b41278e08e96ca885b1ed84583ff513e
#
_cell.length_a   1.000
_cell.length_b   1.000
_cell.length_c   1.000
_cell.angle_alpha   90.00
_cell.angle_beta   90.00
_cell.angle_gamma   90.00
#
_symmetry.space_group_name_H-M   'P 1'
#
loop_
_entity.id
_entity.type
_entity.pdbx_description
1 polymer ?
#
loop_
_entity_poly.entity_id
_entity_poly.type
_entity_poly.pdbx_seq_one_letter_code
_entity_poly.pdbx_strand_id
1 'polypeptide(L)'
;VDSTHLAETLRQVKAAETLFIIASKTFTTQETMSNALAAKEWFLAEAKKAGLSKKDAEAAVAKHFVAVSTAAKEVAAFGIDTKNMFGFWDWVGGRYSLPSAIGLSLMIAIGRNNYKKLLKGYYKMDRHFRTARFERNMPVILALLGILYHNGYGAESYCVLPYDQYLSRFPAYLQQMDMESNGKSVDKQGNGVSYSTGPIEWGEPGTNGQHSFYQLIHQGTHLIPCDFIGCCKTHNPIGDLHDKLMANLFAQTEALAFGKTEDECRKEGVPEKLVPFKTFEGNKPTNTLLCDQLTPETLGALVALYEHKVFTQGVIWNVYSFDQWGVQLGKVLAKGVLADLTAKKFKGGHDSSTNQLIARYRAVIGR
;
A
#
# COMPACT_ATOMS: atom_id res chain seq x y z
N VAL A 1 -11.75 -10.32 5.31
CA VAL A 1 -12.71 -11.20 6.02
C VAL A 1 -12.56 -11.15 7.55
N ASP A 2 -11.98 -10.11 8.10
CA ASP A 2 -12.03 -9.86 9.53
C ASP A 2 -13.40 -9.25 9.88
N SER A 3 -14.20 -10.00 10.64
CA SER A 3 -15.53 -9.58 11.05
C SER A 3 -15.52 -8.33 11.94
N THR A 4 -14.46 -8.10 12.72
CA THR A 4 -14.30 -6.91 13.56
C THR A 4 -14.26 -5.65 12.71
N HIS A 5 -13.45 -5.63 11.64
CA HIS A 5 -13.35 -4.47 10.76
C HIS A 5 -14.70 -4.10 10.12
N LEU A 6 -15.43 -5.10 9.60
CA LEU A 6 -16.75 -4.88 9.02
C LEU A 6 -17.76 -4.41 10.09
N ALA A 7 -17.80 -5.07 11.24
CA ALA A 7 -18.73 -4.74 12.32
C ALA A 7 -18.51 -3.31 12.84
N GLU A 8 -17.26 -2.90 13.08
CA GLU A 8 -16.95 -1.53 13.52
C GLU A 8 -17.31 -0.48 12.46
N THR A 9 -17.13 -0.80 11.17
CA THR A 9 -17.56 0.08 10.08
C THR A 9 -19.09 0.23 10.04
N LEU A 10 -19.82 -0.90 10.14
CA LEU A 10 -21.29 -0.89 10.08
C LEU A 10 -21.95 -0.19 11.28
N ARG A 11 -21.29 -0.16 12.45
CA ARG A 11 -21.76 0.59 13.63
C ARG A 11 -21.75 2.11 13.43
N GLN A 12 -20.94 2.60 12.50
CA GLN A 12 -20.75 4.05 12.26
C GLN A 12 -21.66 4.60 11.16
N VAL A 13 -22.46 3.76 10.52
CA VAL A 13 -23.28 4.15 9.37
C VAL A 13 -24.74 3.75 9.55
N LYS A 14 -25.63 4.45 8.85
CA LYS A 14 -27.07 4.11 8.79
C LYS A 14 -27.38 3.50 7.44
N ALA A 15 -28.08 2.38 7.42
CA ALA A 15 -28.39 1.65 6.19
C ALA A 15 -29.06 2.54 5.12
N ALA A 16 -30.02 3.37 5.51
CA ALA A 16 -30.74 4.25 4.59
C ALA A 16 -29.88 5.38 3.97
N GLU A 17 -28.72 5.68 4.55
CA GLU A 17 -27.83 6.77 4.12
C GLU A 17 -26.52 6.22 3.51
N THR A 18 -26.37 4.89 3.41
CA THR A 18 -25.11 4.24 3.01
C THR A 18 -25.15 3.76 1.58
N LEU A 19 -24.10 4.07 0.82
CA LEU A 19 -23.79 3.49 -0.49
C LEU A 19 -22.63 2.51 -0.35
N PHE A 20 -22.83 1.26 -0.75
CA PHE A 20 -21.79 0.23 -0.78
C PHE A 20 -21.17 0.15 -2.17
N ILE A 21 -19.86 0.28 -2.26
CA ILE A 21 -19.10 0.16 -3.51
C ILE A 21 -18.34 -1.16 -3.46
N ILE A 22 -18.73 -2.12 -4.30
CA ILE A 22 -18.07 -3.42 -4.39
C ILE A 22 -17.04 -3.37 -5.53
N ALA A 23 -15.77 -3.29 -5.17
CA ALA A 23 -14.67 -3.23 -6.11
C ALA A 23 -14.01 -4.62 -6.24
N SER A 24 -14.33 -5.33 -7.31
CA SER A 24 -13.74 -6.64 -7.62
C SER A 24 -13.77 -6.90 -9.12
N LYS A 25 -12.60 -7.11 -9.74
CA LYS A 25 -12.48 -7.31 -11.18
C LYS A 25 -13.36 -8.45 -11.70
N THR A 26 -13.23 -9.62 -11.09
CA THR A 26 -13.95 -10.85 -11.47
C THR A 26 -15.24 -11.08 -10.67
N PHE A 27 -15.49 -10.24 -9.66
CA PHE A 27 -16.59 -10.41 -8.70
C PHE A 27 -16.62 -11.77 -8.00
N THR A 28 -15.43 -12.38 -7.85
CA THR A 28 -15.23 -13.72 -7.24
C THR A 28 -14.16 -13.73 -6.14
N THR A 29 -13.51 -12.59 -5.86
CA THR A 29 -12.50 -12.50 -4.80
C THR A 29 -13.15 -12.80 -3.46
N GLN A 30 -12.71 -13.87 -2.79
CA GLN A 30 -13.35 -14.40 -1.58
C GLN A 30 -13.54 -13.33 -0.51
N GLU A 31 -12.49 -12.55 -0.22
CA GLU A 31 -12.51 -11.50 0.80
C GLU A 31 -13.55 -10.43 0.48
N THR A 32 -13.56 -9.95 -0.76
CA THR A 32 -14.49 -8.91 -1.21
C THR A 32 -15.92 -9.44 -1.18
N MET A 33 -16.16 -10.63 -1.69
CA MET A 33 -17.52 -11.18 -1.76
C MET A 33 -18.08 -11.57 -0.38
N SER A 34 -17.24 -12.10 0.52
CA SER A 34 -17.66 -12.39 1.91
C SER A 34 -18.08 -11.11 2.62
N ASN A 35 -17.29 -10.04 2.53
CA ASN A 35 -17.64 -8.76 3.13
C ASN A 35 -18.88 -8.13 2.47
N ALA A 36 -19.01 -8.22 1.14
CA ALA A 36 -20.16 -7.69 0.40
C ALA A 36 -21.46 -8.42 0.77
N LEU A 37 -21.43 -9.74 0.88
CA LEU A 37 -22.59 -10.54 1.29
C LEU A 37 -23.01 -10.22 2.74
N ALA A 38 -22.06 -10.17 3.67
CA ALA A 38 -22.34 -9.80 5.06
C ALA A 38 -22.90 -8.38 5.18
N ALA A 39 -22.38 -7.42 4.42
CA ALA A 39 -22.92 -6.05 4.35
C ALA A 39 -24.34 -6.02 3.76
N LYS A 40 -24.62 -6.84 2.75
CA LYS A 40 -25.97 -6.97 2.16
C LYS A 40 -26.96 -7.59 3.16
N GLU A 41 -26.57 -8.65 3.86
CA GLU A 41 -27.39 -9.25 4.91
C GLU A 41 -27.71 -8.23 6.02
N TRP A 42 -26.72 -7.49 6.49
CA TRP A 42 -26.93 -6.41 7.45
C TRP A 42 -27.88 -5.34 6.89
N PHE A 43 -27.70 -4.88 5.67
CA PHE A 43 -28.59 -3.89 5.02
C PHE A 43 -30.02 -4.38 4.95
N LEU A 44 -30.24 -5.63 4.55
CA LEU A 44 -31.59 -6.23 4.47
C LEU A 44 -32.25 -6.36 5.87
N ALA A 45 -31.46 -6.67 6.90
CA ALA A 45 -31.94 -6.75 8.26
C ALA A 45 -32.36 -5.35 8.78
N GLU A 46 -31.59 -4.32 8.52
CA GLU A 46 -31.93 -2.93 8.90
C GLU A 46 -33.15 -2.42 8.10
N ALA A 47 -33.26 -2.71 6.82
CA ALA A 47 -34.40 -2.37 5.99
C ALA A 47 -35.70 -3.02 6.54
N LYS A 48 -35.63 -4.28 6.98
CA LYS A 48 -36.75 -4.98 7.64
C LYS A 48 -37.14 -4.32 8.97
N LYS A 49 -36.18 -3.93 9.79
CA LYS A 49 -36.42 -3.19 11.05
C LYS A 49 -37.10 -1.85 10.79
N ALA A 50 -36.78 -1.21 9.66
CA ALA A 50 -37.42 0.03 9.22
C ALA A 50 -38.79 -0.16 8.59
N GLY A 51 -39.34 -1.39 8.58
CA GLY A 51 -40.69 -1.71 8.10
C GLY A 51 -40.83 -1.99 6.62
N LEU A 52 -39.74 -2.13 5.86
CA LEU A 52 -39.81 -2.51 4.46
C LEU A 52 -40.25 -3.98 4.29
N SER A 53 -41.09 -4.25 3.28
CA SER A 53 -41.37 -5.62 2.88
C SER A 53 -40.07 -6.29 2.34
N LYS A 54 -40.03 -7.63 2.35
CA LYS A 54 -38.88 -8.37 1.78
C LYS A 54 -38.61 -7.95 0.33
N LYS A 55 -39.65 -7.81 -0.48
CA LYS A 55 -39.58 -7.39 -1.87
C LYS A 55 -38.98 -5.99 -2.01
N ASP A 56 -39.43 -5.03 -1.18
CA ASP A 56 -38.94 -3.66 -1.24
C ASP A 56 -37.49 -3.54 -0.73
N ALA A 57 -37.14 -4.32 0.30
CA ALA A 57 -35.77 -4.38 0.81
C ALA A 57 -34.79 -4.96 -0.25
N GLU A 58 -35.19 -6.04 -0.94
CA GLU A 58 -34.42 -6.60 -2.05
C GLU A 58 -34.29 -5.61 -3.21
N ALA A 59 -35.35 -4.90 -3.57
CA ALA A 59 -35.31 -3.86 -4.60
C ALA A 59 -34.43 -2.65 -4.19
N ALA A 60 -34.33 -2.36 -2.91
CA ALA A 60 -33.47 -1.29 -2.40
C ALA A 60 -31.98 -1.61 -2.54
N VAL A 61 -31.57 -2.88 -2.64
CA VAL A 61 -30.18 -3.28 -2.93
C VAL A 61 -29.68 -2.60 -4.20
N ALA A 62 -30.49 -2.54 -5.25
CA ALA A 62 -30.12 -1.87 -6.51
C ALA A 62 -29.86 -0.36 -6.39
N LYS A 63 -30.31 0.27 -5.29
CA LYS A 63 -30.09 1.69 -5.01
C LYS A 63 -28.92 1.97 -4.06
N HIS A 64 -28.61 0.99 -3.21
CA HIS A 64 -27.58 1.13 -2.16
C HIS A 64 -26.27 0.41 -2.48
N PHE A 65 -26.25 -0.41 -3.54
CA PHE A 65 -25.04 -1.13 -3.94
C PHE A 65 -24.69 -0.79 -5.39
N VAL A 66 -23.40 -0.49 -5.59
CA VAL A 66 -22.82 -0.27 -6.92
C VAL A 66 -21.58 -1.15 -7.05
N ALA A 67 -21.21 -1.48 -8.28
CA ALA A 67 -20.06 -2.32 -8.55
C ALA A 67 -19.01 -1.59 -9.39
N VAL A 68 -17.75 -1.83 -9.06
CA VAL A 68 -16.62 -1.53 -9.94
C VAL A 68 -16.02 -2.87 -10.35
N SER A 69 -16.36 -3.32 -11.57
CA SER A 69 -16.10 -4.70 -12.01
C SER A 69 -16.09 -4.82 -13.53
N THR A 70 -15.58 -5.95 -14.03
CA THR A 70 -15.71 -6.36 -15.44
C THR A 70 -16.75 -7.49 -15.62
N ALA A 71 -17.30 -8.03 -14.52
CA ALA A 71 -18.12 -9.23 -14.46
C ALA A 71 -19.62 -8.88 -14.34
N ALA A 72 -20.24 -8.39 -15.42
CA ALA A 72 -21.62 -7.92 -15.41
C ALA A 72 -22.64 -9.00 -14.99
N LYS A 73 -22.42 -10.26 -15.35
CA LYS A 73 -23.31 -11.38 -15.02
C LYS A 73 -23.35 -11.63 -13.50
N GLU A 74 -22.20 -11.65 -12.87
CA GLU A 74 -22.03 -11.86 -11.43
C GLU A 74 -22.55 -10.67 -10.63
N VAL A 75 -22.36 -9.46 -11.13
CA VAL A 75 -22.90 -8.21 -10.56
C VAL A 75 -24.42 -8.22 -10.57
N ALA A 76 -25.05 -8.60 -11.70
CA ALA A 76 -26.50 -8.74 -11.80
C ALA A 76 -27.03 -9.83 -10.85
N ALA A 77 -26.35 -10.98 -10.76
CA ALA A 77 -26.72 -12.07 -9.86
C ALA A 77 -26.67 -11.67 -8.37
N PHE A 78 -25.80 -10.74 -7.99
CA PHE A 78 -25.76 -10.16 -6.64
C PHE A 78 -26.99 -9.29 -6.34
N GLY A 79 -27.66 -8.76 -7.34
CA GLY A 79 -28.82 -7.87 -7.23
C GLY A 79 -28.50 -6.39 -7.47
N ILE A 80 -27.33 -6.09 -8.02
CA ILE A 80 -26.96 -4.74 -8.45
C ILE A 80 -27.46 -4.51 -9.87
N ASP A 81 -28.11 -3.36 -10.11
CA ASP A 81 -28.43 -2.94 -11.48
C ASP A 81 -27.11 -2.68 -12.24
N THR A 82 -26.93 -3.35 -13.36
CA THR A 82 -25.73 -3.20 -14.20
C THR A 82 -25.52 -1.79 -14.75
N LYS A 83 -26.55 -0.93 -14.73
CA LYS A 83 -26.39 0.52 -14.99
C LYS A 83 -25.56 1.23 -13.92
N ASN A 84 -25.50 0.65 -12.72
CA ASN A 84 -24.68 1.09 -11.59
C ASN A 84 -23.37 0.31 -11.49
N MET A 85 -22.93 -0.32 -12.58
CA MET A 85 -21.64 -0.96 -12.71
C MET A 85 -20.68 -0.06 -13.48
N PHE A 86 -19.51 0.18 -12.89
CA PHE A 86 -18.42 0.96 -13.48
C PHE A 86 -17.34 0.00 -13.97
N GLY A 87 -17.22 -0.12 -15.29
CA GLY A 87 -16.26 -1.01 -15.94
C GLY A 87 -14.85 -0.40 -16.02
N PHE A 88 -13.87 -1.26 -16.14
CA PHE A 88 -12.49 -0.92 -16.45
C PHE A 88 -11.86 -2.04 -17.28
N TRP A 89 -10.64 -1.80 -17.78
CA TRP A 89 -9.98 -2.74 -18.69
C TRP A 89 -9.41 -3.95 -17.94
N ASP A 90 -9.39 -5.10 -18.57
CA ASP A 90 -8.90 -6.37 -18.02
C ASP A 90 -7.40 -6.35 -17.70
N TRP A 91 -6.63 -5.53 -18.39
CA TRP A 91 -5.20 -5.32 -18.16
C TRP A 91 -4.88 -4.45 -16.93
N VAL A 92 -5.86 -3.78 -16.32
CA VAL A 92 -5.64 -2.99 -15.10
C VAL A 92 -5.35 -3.91 -13.92
N GLY A 93 -4.14 -3.82 -13.38
CA GLY A 93 -3.73 -4.52 -12.16
C GLY A 93 -4.17 -3.77 -10.89
N GLY A 94 -4.48 -4.50 -9.80
CA GLY A 94 -4.99 -3.92 -8.56
C GLY A 94 -4.12 -2.80 -7.98
N ARG A 95 -2.81 -3.02 -7.85
CA ARG A 95 -1.86 -2.04 -7.29
C ARG A 95 -1.58 -0.82 -8.17
N TYR A 96 -2.01 -0.87 -9.44
CA TYR A 96 -1.93 0.23 -10.41
C TYR A 96 -3.32 0.79 -10.78
N SER A 97 -4.36 0.47 -10.02
CA SER A 97 -5.76 0.71 -10.41
C SER A 97 -6.32 2.07 -9.98
N LEU A 98 -5.62 2.83 -9.12
CA LEU A 98 -6.11 4.10 -8.59
C LEU A 98 -6.58 5.10 -9.67
N PRO A 99 -5.90 5.26 -10.83
CA PRO A 99 -6.35 6.17 -11.89
C PRO A 99 -7.48 5.60 -12.76
N SER A 100 -7.92 4.36 -12.53
CA SER A 100 -9.05 3.72 -13.24
C SER A 100 -10.38 3.94 -12.52
N ALA A 101 -11.46 3.27 -12.98
CA ALA A 101 -12.74 3.26 -12.29
C ALA A 101 -12.68 2.73 -10.84
N ILE A 102 -11.65 1.97 -10.47
CA ILE A 102 -11.39 1.54 -9.08
C ILE A 102 -11.24 2.76 -8.14
N GLY A 103 -10.77 3.89 -8.63
CA GLY A 103 -10.71 5.14 -7.90
C GLY A 103 -12.06 5.81 -7.62
N LEU A 104 -13.21 5.17 -7.92
CA LEU A 104 -14.55 5.76 -7.72
C LEU A 104 -14.77 6.24 -6.28
N SER A 105 -14.39 5.46 -5.28
CA SER A 105 -14.53 5.85 -3.87
C SER A 105 -13.73 7.10 -3.54
N LEU A 106 -12.51 7.19 -4.04
CA LEU A 106 -11.68 8.38 -3.90
C LEU A 106 -12.30 9.57 -4.64
N MET A 107 -12.80 9.36 -5.88
CA MET A 107 -13.45 10.43 -6.64
C MET A 107 -14.68 10.99 -5.92
N ILE A 108 -15.47 10.15 -5.25
CA ILE A 108 -16.61 10.58 -4.43
C ILE A 108 -16.12 11.38 -3.22
N ALA A 109 -15.09 10.90 -2.53
CA ALA A 109 -14.56 11.52 -1.31
C ALA A 109 -13.95 12.91 -1.56
N ILE A 110 -13.16 13.07 -2.61
CA ILE A 110 -12.44 14.34 -2.91
C ILE A 110 -13.16 15.22 -3.95
N GLY A 111 -14.19 14.70 -4.57
CA GLY A 111 -14.96 15.34 -5.64
C GLY A 111 -14.28 15.27 -7.01
N ARG A 112 -15.12 15.35 -8.06
CA ARG A 112 -14.71 15.20 -9.46
C ARG A 112 -13.55 16.11 -9.87
N ASN A 113 -13.57 17.37 -9.42
CA ASN A 113 -12.56 18.34 -9.85
C ASN A 113 -11.18 18.03 -9.25
N ASN A 114 -11.13 17.60 -8.00
CA ASN A 114 -9.88 17.19 -7.36
C ASN A 114 -9.36 15.87 -7.94
N TYR A 115 -10.27 14.93 -8.25
CA TYR A 115 -9.88 13.70 -8.93
C TYR A 115 -9.28 13.96 -10.32
N LYS A 116 -9.84 14.92 -11.09
CA LYS A 116 -9.22 15.37 -12.36
C LYS A 116 -7.83 15.98 -12.17
N LYS A 117 -7.60 16.73 -11.06
CA LYS A 117 -6.27 17.25 -10.74
C LYS A 117 -5.29 16.12 -10.41
N LEU A 118 -5.74 15.10 -9.68
CA LEU A 118 -4.94 13.89 -9.42
C LEU A 118 -4.51 13.22 -10.73
N LEU A 119 -5.44 12.97 -11.64
CA LEU A 119 -5.14 12.41 -12.97
C LEU A 119 -4.22 13.30 -13.80
N LYS A 120 -4.32 14.62 -13.64
CA LYS A 120 -3.39 15.57 -14.27
C LYS A 120 -1.97 15.42 -13.73
N GLY A 121 -1.83 15.12 -12.43
CA GLY A 121 -0.54 14.79 -11.81
C GLY A 121 0.10 13.56 -12.43
N TYR A 122 -0.66 12.48 -12.58
CA TYR A 122 -0.24 11.28 -13.33
C TYR A 122 0.24 11.65 -14.73
N TYR A 123 -0.59 12.35 -15.48
CA TYR A 123 -0.26 12.75 -16.86
C TYR A 123 1.03 13.57 -16.95
N LYS A 124 1.29 14.48 -16.02
CA LYS A 124 2.53 15.27 -15.98
C LYS A 124 3.75 14.37 -15.75
N MET A 125 3.66 13.42 -14.85
CA MET A 125 4.75 12.50 -14.57
C MET A 125 4.94 11.50 -15.72
N ASP A 126 3.87 11.01 -16.35
CA ASP A 126 3.94 10.18 -17.55
C ASP A 126 4.67 10.90 -18.70
N ARG A 127 4.33 12.17 -18.90
CA ARG A 127 5.06 12.98 -19.89
C ARG A 127 6.52 13.14 -19.52
N HIS A 128 6.82 13.47 -18.27
CA HIS A 128 8.19 13.59 -17.79
C HIS A 128 8.97 12.29 -18.02
N PHE A 129 8.42 11.15 -17.62
CA PHE A 129 9.04 9.84 -17.83
C PHE A 129 9.34 9.54 -19.30
N ARG A 130 8.42 9.88 -20.20
CA ARG A 130 8.56 9.61 -21.64
C ARG A 130 9.46 10.58 -22.39
N THR A 131 9.65 11.80 -21.91
CA THR A 131 10.30 12.86 -22.68
C THR A 131 11.54 13.45 -22.04
N ALA A 132 11.75 13.27 -20.73
CA ALA A 132 12.95 13.75 -20.06
C ALA A 132 14.16 12.90 -20.47
N ARG A 133 15.31 13.55 -20.63
CA ARG A 133 16.59 12.84 -20.79
C ARG A 133 16.89 12.03 -19.53
N PHE A 134 17.58 10.90 -19.67
CA PHE A 134 17.84 9.99 -18.55
C PHE A 134 18.47 10.67 -17.33
N GLU A 135 19.38 11.61 -17.55
CA GLU A 135 20.09 12.34 -16.50
C GLU A 135 19.18 13.31 -15.70
N ARG A 136 17.95 13.52 -16.17
CA ARG A 136 16.94 14.38 -15.53
C ARG A 136 15.61 13.67 -15.33
N ASN A 137 15.54 12.39 -15.66
CA ASN A 137 14.33 11.59 -15.55
C ASN A 137 14.21 11.05 -14.13
N MET A 138 13.40 11.70 -13.29
CA MET A 138 13.29 11.37 -11.86
C MET A 138 12.96 9.90 -11.60
N PRO A 139 11.93 9.27 -12.23
CA PRO A 139 11.67 7.84 -12.04
C PRO A 139 12.86 6.95 -12.40
N VAL A 140 13.54 7.23 -13.50
CA VAL A 140 14.71 6.46 -13.95
C VAL A 140 15.88 6.61 -12.98
N ILE A 141 16.14 7.83 -12.51
CA ILE A 141 17.21 8.10 -11.52
C ILE A 141 16.93 7.34 -10.23
N LEU A 142 15.70 7.42 -9.69
CA LEU A 142 15.33 6.69 -8.47
C LEU A 142 15.42 5.17 -8.66
N ALA A 143 15.03 4.67 -9.83
CA ALA A 143 15.14 3.25 -10.16
C ALA A 143 16.60 2.78 -10.18
N LEU A 144 17.48 3.54 -10.85
CA LEU A 144 18.91 3.21 -10.94
C LEU A 144 19.61 3.31 -9.58
N LEU A 145 19.30 4.32 -8.77
CA LEU A 145 19.83 4.43 -7.40
C LEU A 145 19.35 3.26 -6.54
N GLY A 146 18.06 2.89 -6.64
CA GLY A 146 17.52 1.72 -5.94
C GLY A 146 18.25 0.43 -6.32
N ILE A 147 18.48 0.19 -7.61
CA ILE A 147 19.25 -0.97 -8.12
C ILE A 147 20.71 -0.92 -7.65
N LEU A 148 21.34 0.26 -7.71
CA LEU A 148 22.71 0.44 -7.24
C LEU A 148 22.86 0.03 -5.78
N TYR A 149 21.97 0.51 -4.91
CA TYR A 149 22.03 0.17 -3.48
C TYR A 149 21.64 -1.29 -3.23
N HIS A 150 20.61 -1.80 -3.90
CA HIS A 150 20.13 -3.16 -3.70
C HIS A 150 21.10 -4.21 -4.25
N ASN A 151 21.49 -4.09 -5.51
CA ASN A 151 22.34 -5.09 -6.19
C ASN A 151 23.84 -4.78 -6.07
N GLY A 152 24.23 -3.52 -6.03
CA GLY A 152 25.63 -3.12 -5.97
C GLY A 152 26.19 -3.09 -4.55
N TYR A 153 25.41 -2.61 -3.59
CA TYR A 153 25.82 -2.47 -2.18
C TYR A 153 25.14 -3.45 -1.24
N GLY A 154 24.23 -4.30 -1.72
CA GLY A 154 23.58 -5.34 -0.92
C GLY A 154 22.52 -4.83 0.07
N ALA A 155 21.93 -3.66 -0.16
CA ALA A 155 20.84 -3.16 0.67
C ALA A 155 19.58 -4.03 0.47
N GLU A 156 19.15 -4.75 1.51
CA GLU A 156 18.00 -5.65 1.44
C GLU A 156 16.66 -4.92 1.57
N SER A 157 16.66 -3.73 2.16
CA SER A 157 15.44 -2.95 2.39
C SER A 157 15.56 -1.52 1.86
N TYR A 158 14.41 -0.88 1.70
CA TYR A 158 14.26 0.51 1.24
C TYR A 158 13.22 1.21 2.10
N CYS A 159 13.58 2.34 2.71
CA CYS A 159 12.73 3.04 3.66
C CYS A 159 12.11 4.30 3.04
N VAL A 160 10.81 4.50 3.17
CA VAL A 160 10.10 5.68 2.68
C VAL A 160 9.51 6.45 3.86
N LEU A 161 9.95 7.69 4.02
CA LEU A 161 9.73 8.53 5.20
C LEU A 161 8.98 9.82 4.83
N PRO A 162 7.65 9.78 4.72
CA PRO A 162 6.87 10.98 4.44
C PRO A 162 6.77 11.88 5.69
N TYR A 163 7.15 13.14 5.57
CA TYR A 163 6.97 14.17 6.61
C TYR A 163 5.66 14.93 6.35
N ASP A 164 4.58 14.16 6.25
CA ASP A 164 3.20 14.64 6.11
C ASP A 164 2.24 13.54 6.56
N GLN A 165 1.34 13.84 7.50
CA GLN A 165 0.38 12.88 8.04
C GLN A 165 -0.59 12.34 6.98
N TYR A 166 -0.94 13.14 5.98
CA TYR A 166 -1.80 12.67 4.88
C TYR A 166 -1.13 11.59 4.01
N LEU A 167 0.19 11.46 4.07
CA LEU A 167 0.95 10.39 3.41
C LEU A 167 1.23 9.18 4.31
N SER A 168 0.60 9.08 5.49
CA SER A 168 0.85 7.99 6.45
C SER A 168 0.68 6.59 5.86
N ARG A 169 -0.22 6.41 4.89
CA ARG A 169 -0.43 5.12 4.21
C ARG A 169 0.40 4.95 2.94
N PHE A 170 1.20 5.95 2.56
CA PHE A 170 1.99 5.89 1.34
C PHE A 170 3.07 4.80 1.38
N PRO A 171 3.86 4.62 2.46
CA PRO A 171 4.79 3.50 2.56
C PRO A 171 4.10 2.13 2.42
N ALA A 172 2.95 1.94 3.08
CA ALA A 172 2.19 0.70 2.98
C ALA A 172 1.59 0.45 1.57
N TYR A 173 1.28 1.50 0.82
CA TYR A 173 0.91 1.39 -0.59
C TYR A 173 2.11 0.92 -1.43
N LEU A 174 3.30 1.49 -1.20
CA LEU A 174 4.53 1.11 -1.91
C LEU A 174 4.94 -0.33 -1.60
N GLN A 175 4.70 -0.84 -0.38
CA GLN A 175 4.92 -2.25 -0.05
C GLN A 175 4.23 -3.16 -1.06
N GLN A 176 2.94 -2.96 -1.32
CA GLN A 176 2.25 -3.74 -2.32
C GLN A 176 2.77 -3.45 -3.72
N MET A 177 2.93 -2.18 -4.06
CA MET A 177 3.27 -1.77 -5.41
C MET A 177 4.64 -2.30 -5.86
N ASP A 178 5.69 -2.20 -5.04
CA ASP A 178 7.03 -2.66 -5.40
C ASP A 178 7.22 -4.16 -5.10
N MET A 179 6.96 -4.61 -3.87
CA MET A 179 7.24 -5.98 -3.46
C MET A 179 6.41 -7.01 -4.23
N GLU A 180 5.14 -6.73 -4.53
CA GLU A 180 4.30 -7.61 -5.36
C GLU A 180 4.69 -7.54 -6.85
N SER A 181 5.19 -6.40 -7.33
CA SER A 181 5.61 -6.24 -8.73
C SER A 181 6.97 -6.88 -9.00
N ASN A 182 7.96 -6.54 -8.20
CA ASN A 182 9.36 -6.86 -8.47
C ASN A 182 9.93 -7.98 -7.57
N GLY A 183 9.22 -8.41 -6.54
CA GLY A 183 9.60 -9.56 -5.71
C GLY A 183 9.44 -10.87 -6.50
N LYS A 184 10.30 -11.10 -7.49
CA LYS A 184 10.25 -12.23 -8.42
C LYS A 184 11.59 -12.98 -8.43
N SER A 185 11.52 -14.30 -8.49
CA SER A 185 12.70 -15.18 -8.56
C SER A 185 12.95 -15.76 -9.96
N VAL A 186 12.11 -15.37 -10.94
CA VAL A 186 12.16 -15.91 -12.31
C VAL A 186 12.10 -14.76 -13.32
N ASP A 187 12.96 -14.80 -14.33
CA ASP A 187 12.98 -13.83 -15.41
C ASP A 187 11.85 -14.05 -16.44
N LYS A 188 11.74 -13.15 -17.42
CA LYS A 188 10.72 -13.24 -18.48
C LYS A 188 10.89 -14.46 -19.40
N GLN A 189 12.02 -15.12 -19.39
CA GLN A 189 12.31 -16.34 -20.14
C GLN A 189 12.04 -17.61 -19.34
N GLY A 190 11.66 -17.50 -18.07
CA GLY A 190 11.38 -18.62 -17.18
C GLY A 190 12.61 -19.17 -16.45
N ASN A 191 13.74 -18.47 -16.48
CA ASN A 191 14.95 -18.88 -15.78
C ASN A 191 14.99 -18.28 -14.36
N GLY A 192 15.51 -19.04 -13.40
CA GLY A 192 15.79 -18.51 -12.06
C GLY A 192 16.85 -17.40 -12.13
N VAL A 193 16.59 -16.26 -11.46
CA VAL A 193 17.56 -15.15 -11.40
C VAL A 193 18.62 -15.40 -10.32
N SER A 194 19.85 -14.97 -10.59
CA SER A 194 20.99 -15.08 -9.67
C SER A 194 21.27 -13.78 -8.89
N TYR A 195 20.44 -12.78 -9.07
CA TYR A 195 20.51 -11.47 -8.42
C TYR A 195 19.25 -11.21 -7.61
N SER A 196 19.34 -10.31 -6.62
CA SER A 196 18.20 -9.91 -5.82
C SER A 196 17.26 -9.01 -6.60
N THR A 197 15.95 -9.15 -6.36
CA THR A 197 14.89 -8.34 -6.97
C THR A 197 13.91 -7.87 -5.89
N GLY A 198 13.32 -6.70 -6.04
CA GLY A 198 12.28 -6.18 -5.14
C GLY A 198 12.75 -6.05 -3.69
N PRO A 199 13.28 -4.89 -3.27
CA PRO A 199 13.71 -4.66 -1.89
C PRO A 199 12.51 -4.76 -0.94
N ILE A 200 12.77 -4.99 0.35
CA ILE A 200 11.74 -4.92 1.39
C ILE A 200 11.41 -3.44 1.61
N GLU A 201 10.28 -3.01 1.09
CA GLU A 201 9.78 -1.63 1.26
C GLU A 201 9.10 -1.47 2.63
N TRP A 202 9.43 -0.39 3.35
CA TRP A 202 8.82 -0.07 4.63
C TRP A 202 8.97 1.42 4.95
N GLY A 203 8.32 1.88 6.01
CA GLY A 203 8.46 3.26 6.48
C GLY A 203 7.25 3.74 7.27
N GLU A 204 7.42 4.89 7.89
CA GLU A 204 6.42 5.58 8.71
C GLU A 204 6.57 7.10 8.52
N PRO A 205 5.53 7.89 8.83
CA PRO A 205 5.67 9.33 8.82
C PRO A 205 6.74 9.85 9.80
N GLY A 206 7.55 10.79 9.35
CA GLY A 206 8.29 11.66 10.27
C GLY A 206 7.29 12.58 10.99
N THR A 207 7.44 12.92 12.27
CA THR A 207 8.58 12.64 13.17
C THR A 207 8.43 11.32 13.96
N ASN A 208 7.30 10.62 13.83
CA ASN A 208 7.02 9.40 14.60
C ASN A 208 8.08 8.32 14.37
N GLY A 209 8.50 8.10 13.12
CA GLY A 209 9.56 7.15 12.77
C GLY A 209 10.86 7.38 13.53
N GLN A 210 11.21 8.64 13.85
CA GLN A 210 12.42 8.99 14.63
C GLN A 210 12.41 8.35 16.03
N HIS A 211 11.23 8.15 16.61
CA HIS A 211 11.05 7.54 17.92
C HIS A 211 10.81 6.02 17.86
N SER A 212 10.91 5.42 16.66
CA SER A 212 10.68 4.00 16.44
C SER A 212 11.93 3.28 15.95
N PHE A 213 12.43 3.60 14.78
CA PHE A 213 13.46 2.81 14.10
C PHE A 213 14.65 3.61 13.57
N TYR A 214 14.74 4.91 13.80
CA TYR A 214 15.88 5.71 13.32
C TYR A 214 17.20 5.33 13.98
N GLN A 215 17.17 4.74 15.18
CA GLN A 215 18.35 4.16 15.80
C GLN A 215 19.03 3.14 14.87
N LEU A 216 18.23 2.27 14.22
CA LEU A 216 18.74 1.29 13.26
C LEU A 216 19.31 1.96 12.00
N ILE A 217 18.63 2.98 11.48
CA ILE A 217 19.06 3.68 10.27
C ILE A 217 20.40 4.40 10.52
N HIS A 218 20.56 5.11 11.66
CA HIS A 218 21.76 5.87 11.96
C HIS A 218 22.95 5.02 12.39
N GLN A 219 22.75 4.10 13.33
CA GLN A 219 23.83 3.36 14.00
C GLN A 219 23.71 1.84 13.86
N GLY A 220 22.76 1.34 13.11
CA GLY A 220 22.64 -0.10 12.83
C GLY A 220 23.65 -0.56 11.78
N THR A 221 23.78 -1.88 11.67
CA THR A 221 24.72 -2.55 10.75
C THR A 221 24.18 -2.76 9.33
N HIS A 222 22.92 -2.37 9.08
CA HIS A 222 22.29 -2.50 7.78
C HIS A 222 22.43 -1.22 6.96
N LEU A 223 22.71 -1.37 5.67
CA LEU A 223 22.57 -0.28 4.72
C LEU A 223 21.08 -0.13 4.34
N ILE A 224 20.48 1.00 4.69
CA ILE A 224 19.07 1.28 4.44
C ILE A 224 18.95 2.59 3.66
N PRO A 225 18.84 2.53 2.33
CA PRO A 225 18.53 3.71 1.53
C PRO A 225 17.15 4.26 1.92
N CYS A 226 17.04 5.60 2.02
CA CYS A 226 15.83 6.26 2.49
C CYS A 226 15.34 7.32 1.50
N ASP A 227 14.04 7.34 1.23
CA ASP A 227 13.35 8.45 0.58
C ASP A 227 12.65 9.32 1.62
N PHE A 228 13.08 10.56 1.76
CA PHE A 228 12.41 11.59 2.56
C PHE A 228 11.47 12.38 1.68
N ILE A 229 10.19 12.47 2.06
CA ILE A 229 9.17 13.19 1.28
C ILE A 229 8.61 14.30 2.14
N GLY A 230 8.70 15.56 1.69
CA GLY A 230 8.18 16.71 2.40
C GLY A 230 7.51 17.72 1.47
N CYS A 231 6.73 18.62 2.07
CA CYS A 231 6.08 19.72 1.39
C CYS A 231 6.43 21.05 2.06
N CYS A 232 6.75 22.08 1.27
CA CYS A 232 7.08 23.39 1.81
C CYS A 232 5.89 24.09 2.51
N LYS A 233 4.66 23.73 2.13
CA LYS A 233 3.44 24.33 2.69
C LYS A 233 2.51 23.25 3.24
N THR A 234 2.03 23.45 4.47
CA THR A 234 0.97 22.61 5.06
C THR A 234 -0.42 23.15 4.69
N HIS A 235 -1.44 22.27 4.73
CA HIS A 235 -2.85 22.67 4.67
C HIS A 235 -3.39 23.13 6.02
N ASN A 236 -2.69 22.86 7.12
CA ASN A 236 -3.14 23.11 8.47
C ASN A 236 -2.08 23.91 9.25
N PRO A 237 -1.93 25.22 8.97
CA PRO A 237 -0.92 26.03 9.65
C PRO A 237 -1.32 26.26 11.12
N ILE A 238 -0.49 25.79 12.05
CA ILE A 238 -0.65 25.96 13.50
C ILE A 238 0.69 26.43 14.07
N GLY A 239 0.83 27.69 14.36
CA GLY A 239 2.07 28.27 14.87
C GLY A 239 3.28 27.89 14.03
N ASP A 240 4.34 27.43 14.66
CA ASP A 240 5.61 27.02 14.04
C ASP A 240 5.74 25.47 13.88
N LEU A 241 4.64 24.70 13.99
CA LEU A 241 4.70 23.24 13.93
C LEU A 241 5.22 22.73 12.60
N HIS A 242 4.87 23.39 11.50
CA HIS A 242 5.35 22.98 10.18
C HIS A 242 6.85 23.26 9.98
N ASP A 243 7.34 24.38 10.47
CA ASP A 243 8.78 24.72 10.43
C ASP A 243 9.58 23.69 11.25
N LYS A 244 9.08 23.28 12.42
CA LYS A 244 9.68 22.22 13.24
C LYS A 244 9.70 20.88 12.50
N LEU A 245 8.63 20.52 11.80
CA LEU A 245 8.55 19.30 11.00
C LEU A 245 9.59 19.31 9.87
N MET A 246 9.67 20.42 9.11
CA MET A 246 10.64 20.56 8.02
C MET A 246 12.10 20.63 8.54
N ALA A 247 12.33 21.30 9.66
CA ALA A 247 13.65 21.30 10.30
C ALA A 247 14.10 19.88 10.68
N ASN A 248 13.19 19.06 11.20
CA ASN A 248 13.49 17.65 11.47
C ASN A 248 13.81 16.86 10.19
N LEU A 249 13.03 17.05 9.11
CA LEU A 249 13.31 16.40 7.83
C LEU A 249 14.73 16.73 7.35
N PHE A 250 15.08 18.03 7.30
CA PHE A 250 16.38 18.46 6.81
C PHE A 250 17.53 18.04 7.72
N ALA A 251 17.36 18.13 9.04
CA ALA A 251 18.36 17.70 9.99
C ALA A 251 18.63 16.18 9.93
N GLN A 252 17.61 15.38 9.69
CA GLN A 252 17.79 13.92 9.56
C GLN A 252 18.57 13.55 8.31
N THR A 253 18.28 14.19 7.17
CA THR A 253 19.04 13.94 5.93
C THR A 253 20.50 14.40 6.06
N GLU A 254 20.74 15.54 6.72
CA GLU A 254 22.08 16.04 7.02
C GLU A 254 22.85 15.10 7.96
N ALA A 255 22.21 14.65 9.05
CA ALA A 255 22.81 13.72 10.01
C ALA A 255 23.15 12.35 9.38
N LEU A 256 22.30 11.84 8.49
CA LEU A 256 22.55 10.59 7.77
C LEU A 256 23.71 10.73 6.78
N ALA A 257 23.83 11.89 6.12
CA ALA A 257 24.90 12.15 5.16
C ALA A 257 26.27 12.31 5.84
N PHE A 258 26.34 13.15 6.87
CA PHE A 258 27.62 13.56 7.46
C PHE A 258 28.00 12.83 8.75
N GLY A 259 27.01 12.34 9.50
CA GLY A 259 27.27 11.68 10.78
C GLY A 259 27.84 12.63 11.84
N LYS A 260 28.63 12.06 12.75
CA LYS A 260 29.36 12.76 13.81
C LYS A 260 30.57 11.93 14.20
N THR A 261 31.76 12.50 14.06
CA THR A 261 33.03 11.82 14.32
C THR A 261 33.33 11.70 15.82
N GLU A 262 34.24 10.80 16.18
CA GLU A 262 34.75 10.68 17.54
C GLU A 262 35.40 11.99 18.05
N ASP A 263 36.16 12.66 17.17
CA ASP A 263 36.82 13.92 17.52
C ASP A 263 35.83 15.05 17.81
N GLU A 264 34.71 15.10 17.07
CA GLU A 264 33.60 16.03 17.37
C GLU A 264 32.96 15.71 18.71
N CYS A 265 32.75 14.42 19.03
CA CYS A 265 32.24 13.99 20.32
C CYS A 265 33.18 14.40 21.45
N ARG A 266 34.51 14.22 21.29
CA ARG A 266 35.53 14.65 22.29
C ARG A 266 35.56 16.17 22.48
N LYS A 267 35.50 16.94 21.39
CA LYS A 267 35.42 18.42 21.43
C LYS A 267 34.18 18.94 22.16
N GLU A 268 33.07 18.20 22.09
CA GLU A 268 31.84 18.50 22.84
C GLU A 268 31.89 18.06 24.31
N GLY A 269 33.00 17.48 24.78
CA GLY A 269 33.14 17.04 26.15
C GLY A 269 32.47 15.70 26.48
N VAL A 270 32.19 14.87 25.47
CA VAL A 270 31.65 13.53 25.69
C VAL A 270 32.70 12.69 26.45
N PRO A 271 32.36 12.06 27.61
CA PRO A 271 33.26 11.17 28.29
C PRO A 271 33.80 10.07 27.39
N GLU A 272 35.09 9.77 27.42
CA GLU A 272 35.76 8.83 26.51
C GLU A 272 35.05 7.48 26.39
N LYS A 273 34.58 6.93 27.52
CA LYS A 273 33.81 5.68 27.55
C LYS A 273 32.47 5.73 26.75
N LEU A 274 31.95 6.93 26.46
CA LEU A 274 30.71 7.13 25.72
C LEU A 274 30.95 7.56 24.26
N VAL A 275 32.16 7.91 23.87
CA VAL A 275 32.50 8.36 22.52
C VAL A 275 32.08 7.34 21.47
N PRO A 276 32.38 6.02 21.58
CA PRO A 276 31.96 5.06 20.57
C PRO A 276 30.44 4.96 20.39
N PHE A 277 29.65 5.22 21.44
CA PHE A 277 28.20 5.14 21.43
C PHE A 277 27.54 6.42 20.91
N LYS A 278 28.24 7.53 20.86
CA LYS A 278 27.79 8.83 20.41
C LYS A 278 28.35 9.25 19.05
N THR A 279 29.18 8.40 18.46
CA THR A 279 29.67 8.54 17.10
C THR A 279 28.62 8.05 16.10
N PHE A 280 28.46 8.78 15.02
CA PHE A 280 27.58 8.44 13.92
C PHE A 280 28.40 8.35 12.64
N GLU A 281 28.35 7.21 11.98
CA GLU A 281 29.17 6.91 10.83
C GLU A 281 28.93 7.89 9.65
N GLY A 282 27.67 8.31 9.46
CA GLY A 282 27.28 9.06 8.28
C GLY A 282 27.31 8.22 7.00
N ASN A 283 27.42 8.89 5.86
CA ASN A 283 27.47 8.24 4.53
C ASN A 283 26.30 7.27 4.28
N LYS A 284 25.15 7.52 4.90
CA LYS A 284 23.92 6.77 4.70
C LYS A 284 23.12 7.37 3.54
N PRO A 285 22.74 6.59 2.51
CA PRO A 285 22.13 7.14 1.30
C PRO A 285 20.71 7.61 1.53
N THR A 286 20.42 8.84 1.10
CA THR A 286 19.06 9.41 1.12
C THR A 286 18.71 10.10 -0.17
N ASN A 287 17.44 10.06 -0.55
CA ASN A 287 16.85 10.97 -1.53
C ASN A 287 15.86 11.90 -0.81
N THR A 288 15.76 13.14 -1.24
CA THR A 288 14.76 14.08 -0.72
C THR A 288 13.84 14.53 -1.85
N LEU A 289 12.55 14.21 -1.71
CA LEU A 289 11.50 14.70 -2.61
C LEU A 289 10.77 15.84 -1.90
N LEU A 290 11.07 17.06 -2.31
CA LEU A 290 10.47 18.26 -1.74
C LEU A 290 9.50 18.89 -2.75
N CYS A 291 8.23 19.01 -2.38
CA CYS A 291 7.20 19.65 -3.18
C CYS A 291 6.71 20.96 -2.54
N ASP A 292 6.05 21.79 -3.30
CA ASP A 292 5.50 23.05 -2.77
C ASP A 292 4.39 22.78 -1.75
N GLN A 293 3.45 21.92 -2.10
CA GLN A 293 2.31 21.53 -1.25
C GLN A 293 1.73 20.19 -1.70
N LEU A 294 1.20 19.40 -0.77
CA LEU A 294 0.50 18.16 -1.08
C LEU A 294 -0.91 18.46 -1.62
N THR A 295 -1.00 18.63 -2.92
CA THR A 295 -2.27 18.80 -3.65
C THR A 295 -2.68 17.48 -4.30
N PRO A 296 -3.94 17.34 -4.80
CA PRO A 296 -4.30 16.18 -5.62
C PRO A 296 -3.38 15.99 -6.83
N GLU A 297 -2.94 17.09 -7.47
CA GLU A 297 -2.01 17.03 -8.60
C GLU A 297 -0.62 16.54 -8.16
N THR A 298 -0.10 17.04 -7.03
CA THR A 298 1.19 16.62 -6.47
C THR A 298 1.14 15.12 -6.07
N LEU A 299 0.05 14.69 -5.42
CA LEU A 299 -0.13 13.30 -5.04
C LEU A 299 -0.17 12.38 -6.28
N GLY A 300 -0.92 12.77 -7.32
CA GLY A 300 -0.96 12.01 -8.57
C GLY A 300 0.41 11.89 -9.25
N ALA A 301 1.20 12.96 -9.24
CA ALA A 301 2.56 12.93 -9.77
C ALA A 301 3.49 12.06 -8.91
N LEU A 302 3.35 12.10 -7.58
CA LEU A 302 4.13 11.28 -6.65
C LEU A 302 3.84 9.78 -6.82
N VAL A 303 2.58 9.40 -6.94
CA VAL A 303 2.20 7.99 -7.18
C VAL A 303 2.78 7.51 -8.52
N ALA A 304 2.58 8.28 -9.60
CA ALA A 304 3.11 7.92 -10.92
C ALA A 304 4.65 7.88 -10.96
N LEU A 305 5.34 8.71 -10.17
CA LEU A 305 6.80 8.68 -10.01
C LEU A 305 7.27 7.29 -9.55
N TYR A 306 6.64 6.75 -8.51
CA TYR A 306 7.00 5.43 -7.98
C TYR A 306 6.50 4.29 -8.89
N GLU A 307 5.35 4.41 -9.54
CA GLU A 307 4.90 3.44 -10.54
C GLU A 307 5.94 3.29 -11.66
N HIS A 308 6.46 4.41 -12.18
CA HIS A 308 7.51 4.39 -13.21
C HIS A 308 8.88 3.94 -12.68
N LYS A 309 9.25 4.26 -11.41
CA LYS A 309 10.42 3.70 -10.72
C LYS A 309 10.37 2.18 -10.75
N VAL A 310 9.27 1.62 -10.23
CA VAL A 310 9.05 0.16 -10.12
C VAL A 310 9.04 -0.51 -11.49
N PHE A 311 8.36 0.09 -12.46
CA PHE A 311 8.38 -0.39 -13.85
C PHE A 311 9.80 -0.43 -14.42
N THR A 312 10.58 0.63 -14.25
CA THR A 312 11.96 0.73 -14.74
C THR A 312 12.84 -0.35 -14.12
N GLN A 313 12.74 -0.56 -12.80
CA GLN A 313 13.46 -1.62 -12.10
C GLN A 313 13.07 -3.01 -12.62
N GLY A 314 11.79 -3.29 -12.81
CA GLY A 314 11.30 -4.55 -13.35
C GLY A 314 11.78 -4.83 -14.78
N VAL A 315 11.92 -3.78 -15.60
CA VAL A 315 12.52 -3.90 -16.95
C VAL A 315 14.00 -4.28 -16.87
N ILE A 316 14.76 -3.63 -15.98
CA ILE A 316 16.21 -3.89 -15.81
C ILE A 316 16.44 -5.28 -15.21
N TRP A 317 15.68 -5.68 -14.21
CA TRP A 317 15.71 -7.04 -13.64
C TRP A 317 15.11 -8.10 -14.56
N ASN A 318 14.53 -7.71 -15.71
CA ASN A 318 13.92 -8.61 -16.68
C ASN A 318 12.80 -9.49 -16.10
N VAL A 319 11.98 -8.94 -15.17
CA VAL A 319 10.89 -9.67 -14.51
C VAL A 319 9.51 -9.19 -14.96
N TYR A 320 8.49 -10.04 -14.81
CA TYR A 320 7.09 -9.66 -15.05
C TYR A 320 6.52 -8.92 -13.84
N SER A 321 6.53 -7.58 -13.88
CA SER A 321 6.08 -6.73 -12.76
C SER A 321 4.56 -6.66 -12.58
N PHE A 322 3.75 -7.12 -13.54
CA PHE A 322 2.29 -6.92 -13.51
C PHE A 322 1.49 -8.18 -13.19
N ASP A 323 2.14 -9.29 -12.87
CA ASP A 323 1.52 -10.49 -12.32
C ASP A 323 1.82 -10.67 -10.81
N GLN A 324 1.21 -11.69 -10.18
CA GLN A 324 1.36 -11.99 -8.76
C GLN A 324 1.10 -13.47 -8.47
N TRP A 325 1.80 -14.38 -9.13
CA TRP A 325 1.62 -15.83 -8.96
C TRP A 325 1.89 -16.30 -7.53
N GLY A 326 2.79 -15.64 -6.80
CA GLY A 326 3.16 -15.98 -5.42
C GLY A 326 2.01 -15.98 -4.41
N VAL A 327 0.92 -15.25 -4.68
CA VAL A 327 -0.25 -15.23 -3.78
C VAL A 327 -1.31 -16.30 -4.11
N GLN A 328 -1.13 -17.11 -5.17
CA GLN A 328 -2.17 -18.06 -5.61
C GLN A 328 -2.20 -19.32 -4.75
N LEU A 329 -1.05 -19.88 -4.39
CA LEU A 329 -0.97 -21.13 -3.63
C LEU A 329 -1.70 -21.01 -2.29
N GLY A 330 -1.46 -19.94 -1.54
CA GLY A 330 -2.15 -19.69 -0.26
C GLY A 330 -3.68 -19.67 -0.39
N LYS A 331 -4.21 -19.06 -1.47
CA LYS A 331 -5.65 -19.02 -1.73
C LYS A 331 -6.23 -20.40 -2.04
N VAL A 332 -5.48 -21.25 -2.74
CA VAL A 332 -5.91 -22.64 -3.04
C VAL A 332 -5.93 -23.46 -1.75
N LEU A 333 -4.86 -23.40 -0.95
CA LEU A 333 -4.76 -24.11 0.31
C LEU A 333 -5.83 -23.64 1.33
N ALA A 334 -6.09 -22.34 1.41
CA ALA A 334 -7.11 -21.77 2.29
C ALA A 334 -8.52 -22.33 2.04
N LYS A 335 -8.86 -22.67 0.80
CA LYS A 335 -10.15 -23.33 0.49
C LYS A 335 -10.25 -24.71 1.12
N GLY A 336 -9.18 -25.52 1.07
CA GLY A 336 -9.11 -26.81 1.71
C GLY A 336 -9.20 -26.72 3.25
N VAL A 337 -8.41 -25.82 3.82
CA VAL A 337 -8.43 -25.54 5.27
C VAL A 337 -9.82 -25.07 5.71
N LEU A 338 -10.48 -24.19 4.98
CA LEU A 338 -11.83 -23.71 5.29
C LEU A 338 -12.86 -24.87 5.27
N ALA A 339 -12.75 -25.76 4.30
CA ALA A 339 -13.62 -26.93 4.23
C ALA A 339 -13.46 -27.81 5.48
N ASP A 340 -12.24 -28.03 5.95
CA ASP A 340 -11.97 -28.81 7.17
C ASP A 340 -12.38 -28.09 8.45
N LEU A 341 -12.22 -26.76 8.52
CA LEU A 341 -12.70 -25.95 9.65
C LEU A 341 -14.23 -26.02 9.81
N THR A 342 -14.97 -26.14 8.70
CA THR A 342 -16.44 -26.11 8.68
C THR A 342 -17.08 -27.50 8.60
N ALA A 343 -16.33 -28.57 8.32
CA ALA A 343 -16.81 -29.91 8.20
C ALA A 343 -17.42 -30.41 9.52
N LYS A 344 -18.44 -31.28 9.45
CA LYS A 344 -18.98 -31.97 10.65
C LYS A 344 -17.92 -32.83 11.32
N LYS A 345 -17.06 -33.50 10.57
CA LYS A 345 -15.99 -34.37 11.06
C LYS A 345 -14.69 -33.99 10.38
N PHE A 346 -13.69 -33.60 11.16
CA PHE A 346 -12.35 -33.37 10.68
C PHE A 346 -11.61 -34.69 10.48
N LYS A 347 -11.03 -34.89 9.30
CA LYS A 347 -10.36 -36.13 8.91
C LYS A 347 -8.84 -36.02 8.88
N GLY A 348 -8.29 -34.81 8.97
CA GLY A 348 -6.91 -34.54 8.62
C GLY A 348 -6.71 -34.51 7.08
N GLY A 349 -5.49 -34.37 6.65
CA GLY A 349 -5.14 -34.31 5.22
C GLY A 349 -4.12 -33.22 4.89
N HIS A 350 -3.77 -32.43 5.89
CA HIS A 350 -2.70 -31.44 5.85
C HIS A 350 -1.44 -31.97 6.56
N ASP A 351 -0.39 -31.16 6.57
CA ASP A 351 0.78 -31.44 7.41
C ASP A 351 0.43 -31.45 8.91
N SER A 352 1.35 -31.96 9.73
CA SER A 352 1.11 -32.12 11.17
C SER A 352 0.79 -30.82 11.91
N SER A 353 1.46 -29.73 11.55
CA SER A 353 1.25 -28.39 12.16
C SER A 353 -0.15 -27.88 11.81
N THR A 354 -0.49 -27.86 10.52
CA THR A 354 -1.80 -27.38 10.04
C THR A 354 -2.94 -28.22 10.63
N ASN A 355 -2.80 -29.53 10.70
CA ASN A 355 -3.80 -30.42 11.31
C ASN A 355 -4.01 -30.09 12.81
N GLN A 356 -2.94 -29.84 13.57
CA GLN A 356 -3.04 -29.48 14.99
C GLN A 356 -3.72 -28.11 15.17
N LEU A 357 -3.39 -27.12 14.33
CA LEU A 357 -4.02 -25.80 14.37
C LEU A 357 -5.53 -25.89 14.08
N ILE A 358 -5.93 -26.66 13.05
CA ILE A 358 -7.35 -26.91 12.74
C ILE A 358 -8.05 -27.59 13.93
N ALA A 359 -7.46 -28.64 14.48
CA ALA A 359 -8.03 -29.37 15.61
C ALA A 359 -8.19 -28.44 16.83
N ARG A 360 -7.18 -27.64 17.18
CA ARG A 360 -7.25 -26.68 18.28
C ARG A 360 -8.32 -25.63 18.06
N TYR A 361 -8.39 -25.04 16.87
CA TYR A 361 -9.42 -24.06 16.54
C TYR A 361 -10.82 -24.64 16.70
N ARG A 362 -11.07 -25.81 16.12
CA ARG A 362 -12.37 -26.51 16.19
C ARG A 362 -12.77 -26.83 17.62
N ALA A 363 -11.82 -27.31 18.44
CA ALA A 363 -12.08 -27.61 19.86
C ALA A 363 -12.52 -26.38 20.66
N VAL A 364 -11.89 -25.21 20.39
CA VAL A 364 -12.23 -23.94 21.10
C VAL A 364 -13.61 -23.42 20.72
N ILE A 365 -14.02 -23.56 19.45
CA ILE A 365 -15.35 -23.11 19.00
C ILE A 365 -16.45 -24.17 19.12
N GLY A 366 -16.17 -25.31 19.73
CA GLY A 366 -17.15 -26.38 19.98
C GLY A 366 -17.56 -27.18 18.74
N ARG A 367 -16.62 -27.39 17.80
CA ARG A 367 -16.84 -28.21 16.58
C ARG A 367 -16.04 -29.47 16.56
#